data_7019c74879bcbb8c2296b646076675e9
#
_entry.id   7019c74879bcbb8c2296b646076675e9
#
_cell.length_a   1.000
_cell.length_b   1.000
_cell.length_c   1.000
_cell.angle_alpha   90.00
_cell.angle_beta   90.00
_cell.angle_gamma   90.00
#
_symmetry.space_group_name_H-M   'P 1'
#
loop_
_entity.id
_entity.type
_entity.pdbx_description
1 polymer ?
#
loop_
_entity_poly.entity_id
_entity_poly.type
_entity_poly.pdbx_seq_one_letter_code
_entity_poly.pdbx_strand_id
1 'polypeptide(L)'
;MRERKMINFKKWLSASVAGVMIAVTGAGAAACKKDEDIPLDSSHGIADQSNLYGMCYLLEERSTETLDIGNEVLLMKNLGVRTVRQWMHFPHFMSNPKTLKENCEATKNMHDLLAACEEAGMTNIGMNHHNFNATGNTVAKPYKRDVSDGSAYVEWLNDYYDSWRTLVKEFPEVKYWEIDNEVNNSDFMWNGVSHDSYSVKEMAEIATDMFYYASRAIHDENPAAQTIMGGLTEPKGLGMGNTATFLQLLYDNIASGEYGYFYGKEDVSAASENADDYFQIACWHPYMASFFKKNFIEINKEYYDIILKNEKKHKKVFFTEIGWNDTNVNGEQNAVKYMEEMFDACKQFPWLETVNIFKLYDVGKLNNWDSAYEVRFGLVHDPDYTRTYYKLSIETESINIAADGRCIPGAPKNKAYAYQRLAGGTGSLEVLMNKGSGQK
;
A
#
# COMPACT_ATOMS: atom_id res chain seq x y z
N MET A 1 38.42 -12.50 -12.07
CA MET A 1 37.50 -12.48 -13.20
C MET A 1 36.55 -13.66 -13.06
N ARG A 2 35.33 -13.44 -12.62
CA ARG A 2 34.24 -14.42 -12.67
C ARG A 2 33.14 -13.80 -13.52
N GLU A 3 32.93 -14.39 -14.69
CA GLU A 3 31.85 -13.99 -15.60
C GLU A 3 30.50 -14.26 -14.92
N ARG A 4 29.74 -13.20 -14.71
CA ARG A 4 28.33 -13.30 -14.33
C ARG A 4 27.52 -13.64 -15.57
N LYS A 5 26.95 -14.83 -15.62
CA LYS A 5 25.95 -15.21 -16.63
C LYS A 5 24.74 -14.29 -16.49
N MET A 6 24.55 -13.39 -17.44
CA MET A 6 23.29 -12.69 -17.61
C MET A 6 22.22 -13.72 -18.01
N ILE A 7 21.26 -13.91 -17.13
CA ILE A 7 20.06 -14.69 -17.41
C ILE A 7 19.20 -13.87 -18.37
N ASN A 8 18.94 -14.43 -19.53
CA ASN A 8 18.32 -13.76 -20.66
C ASN A 8 16.79 -13.67 -20.44
N PHE A 9 16.35 -12.56 -19.86
CA PHE A 9 14.97 -12.26 -19.48
C PHE A 9 13.99 -12.16 -20.67
N LYS A 10 14.51 -12.10 -21.91
CA LYS A 10 13.68 -12.02 -23.13
C LYS A 10 12.95 -13.31 -23.52
N LYS A 11 13.28 -14.46 -22.91
CA LYS A 11 12.60 -15.73 -23.19
C LYS A 11 11.37 -15.99 -22.33
N TRP A 12 11.09 -15.15 -21.33
CA TRP A 12 9.99 -15.34 -20.40
C TRP A 12 8.70 -14.62 -20.80
N LEU A 13 8.77 -13.64 -21.68
CA LEU A 13 7.58 -12.86 -22.06
C LEU A 13 6.74 -13.49 -23.19
N SER A 14 7.16 -14.59 -23.78
CA SER A 14 6.44 -15.21 -24.92
C SER A 14 5.70 -16.52 -24.62
N ALA A 15 5.68 -16.98 -23.38
CA ALA A 15 5.10 -18.28 -23.03
C ALA A 15 3.81 -18.24 -22.20
N SER A 16 3.26 -17.07 -21.89
CA SER A 16 2.11 -16.94 -20.96
C SER A 16 0.78 -16.56 -21.64
N VAL A 17 0.66 -16.74 -22.95
CA VAL A 17 -0.62 -16.60 -23.66
C VAL A 17 -0.96 -17.92 -24.34
N ALA A 18 -1.16 -18.98 -23.56
CA ALA A 18 -1.84 -20.18 -24.03
C ALA A 18 -2.77 -20.66 -22.93
N GLY A 19 -4.06 -20.56 -23.19
CA GLY A 19 -5.14 -20.79 -22.25
C GLY A 19 -5.09 -22.13 -21.54
N VAL A 20 -5.39 -22.10 -20.26
CA VAL A 20 -5.96 -23.25 -19.55
C VAL A 20 -7.44 -22.92 -19.28
N MET A 21 -8.28 -23.39 -20.17
CA MET A 21 -9.69 -23.60 -19.84
C MET A 21 -9.73 -24.83 -18.93
N ILE A 22 -9.90 -24.60 -17.64
CA ILE A 22 -10.31 -25.68 -16.74
C ILE A 22 -11.82 -25.79 -16.83
N ALA A 23 -12.27 -26.87 -17.46
CA ALA A 23 -13.66 -27.28 -17.40
C ALA A 23 -13.97 -27.72 -15.97
N VAL A 24 -14.71 -26.93 -15.22
CA VAL A 24 -15.35 -27.35 -13.97
C VAL A 24 -16.57 -28.15 -14.34
N THR A 25 -16.42 -29.47 -14.38
CA THR A 25 -17.55 -30.40 -14.41
C THR A 25 -18.19 -30.44 -13.03
N GLY A 26 -19.47 -30.16 -13.01
CA GLY A 26 -20.27 -30.05 -11.81
C GLY A 26 -20.23 -31.26 -10.87
N ALA A 27 -20.18 -30.97 -9.61
CA ALA A 27 -20.61 -31.87 -8.53
C ALA A 27 -21.33 -31.04 -7.45
N GLY A 28 -22.60 -31.33 -7.29
CA GLY A 28 -23.31 -31.10 -6.04
C GLY A 28 -23.77 -29.67 -5.76
N ALA A 29 -24.96 -29.31 -6.25
CA ALA A 29 -25.74 -28.25 -5.63
C ALA A 29 -26.12 -28.67 -4.19
N ALA A 30 -25.24 -28.44 -3.24
CA ALA A 30 -25.65 -28.25 -1.85
C ALA A 30 -26.35 -26.91 -1.83
N ALA A 31 -27.64 -26.90 -1.47
CA ALA A 31 -28.41 -25.69 -1.26
C ALA A 31 -27.66 -24.85 -0.22
N CYS A 32 -26.95 -23.81 -0.67
CA CYS A 32 -26.50 -22.75 0.22
C CYS A 32 -27.77 -22.20 0.89
N LYS A 33 -27.90 -22.41 2.19
CA LYS A 33 -28.73 -21.55 3.01
C LYS A 33 -28.30 -20.14 2.66
N LYS A 34 -29.23 -19.29 2.24
CA LYS A 34 -29.00 -17.85 2.15
C LYS A 34 -28.42 -17.47 3.49
N ASP A 35 -27.17 -17.02 3.50
CA ASP A 35 -26.61 -16.36 4.67
C ASP A 35 -27.58 -15.23 5.01
N GLU A 36 -28.02 -15.18 6.27
CA GLU A 36 -28.87 -14.10 6.74
C GLU A 36 -28.15 -12.80 6.39
N ASP A 37 -28.81 -11.91 5.63
CA ASP A 37 -28.26 -10.62 5.26
C ASP A 37 -27.83 -9.92 6.55
N ILE A 38 -26.51 -9.83 6.78
CA ILE A 38 -25.97 -9.10 7.93
C ILE A 38 -26.35 -7.65 7.72
N PRO A 39 -27.17 -7.04 8.58
CA PRO A 39 -27.61 -5.67 8.38
C PRO A 39 -26.41 -4.74 8.34
N LEU A 40 -26.36 -3.85 7.36
CA LEU A 40 -25.43 -2.74 7.38
C LEU A 40 -25.80 -1.86 8.57
N ASP A 41 -25.04 -1.96 9.65
CA ASP A 41 -25.18 -1.08 10.79
C ASP A 41 -24.44 0.24 10.49
N SER A 42 -25.13 1.36 10.66
CA SER A 42 -24.57 2.70 10.45
C SER A 42 -23.40 3.04 11.38
N SER A 43 -23.21 2.29 12.45
CA SER A 43 -22.10 2.47 13.39
C SER A 43 -20.85 1.66 13.03
N HIS A 44 -20.98 0.63 12.18
CA HIS A 44 -19.88 -0.27 11.82
C HIS A 44 -19.90 -0.62 10.34
N GLY A 45 -18.79 -0.35 9.64
CA GLY A 45 -18.53 -0.85 8.29
C GLY A 45 -19.15 -0.08 7.13
N ILE A 46 -20.02 0.91 7.36
CA ILE A 46 -20.42 1.82 6.28
C ILE A 46 -19.32 2.86 6.11
N ALA A 47 -18.75 2.87 4.92
CA ALA A 47 -17.68 3.80 4.56
C ALA A 47 -18.23 5.20 4.22
N ASP A 48 -17.48 6.22 4.56
CA ASP A 48 -17.72 7.57 4.05
C ASP A 48 -17.06 7.71 2.67
N GLN A 49 -17.84 7.44 1.63
CA GLN A 49 -17.36 7.55 0.24
C GLN A 49 -17.02 8.97 -0.21
N SER A 50 -17.21 10.00 0.61
CA SER A 50 -16.64 11.32 0.36
C SER A 50 -15.12 11.29 0.41
N ASN A 51 -14.53 10.30 1.08
CA ASN A 51 -13.09 10.05 1.20
C ASN A 51 -12.54 9.13 0.10
N LEU A 52 -13.36 8.73 -0.89
CA LEU A 52 -12.99 7.70 -1.87
C LEU A 52 -11.71 8.00 -2.65
N TYR A 53 -11.36 9.26 -2.85
CA TYR A 53 -10.28 9.68 -3.72
C TYR A 53 -8.99 9.93 -2.94
N GLY A 54 -8.11 8.94 -2.90
CA GLY A 54 -6.83 8.98 -2.21
C GLY A 54 -5.63 8.96 -3.15
N MET A 55 -4.45 9.21 -2.57
CA MET A 55 -3.17 9.28 -3.28
C MET A 55 -2.06 8.67 -2.45
N CYS A 56 -1.21 7.86 -3.07
CA CYS A 56 0.10 7.54 -2.52
C CYS A 56 1.07 8.69 -2.84
N TYR A 57 1.63 9.27 -1.80
CA TYR A 57 2.66 10.27 -1.90
C TYR A 57 3.89 9.81 -1.14
N LEU A 58 5.03 9.74 -1.81
CA LEU A 58 6.26 9.18 -1.27
C LEU A 58 7.27 10.32 -1.05
N LEU A 59 7.20 10.93 0.12
CA LEU A 59 8.07 12.06 0.48
C LEU A 59 9.56 11.69 0.37
N GLU A 60 9.92 10.45 0.70
CA GLU A 60 11.29 9.95 0.64
C GLU A 60 11.89 9.86 -0.77
N GLU A 61 11.04 9.81 -1.80
CA GLU A 61 11.48 9.82 -3.20
C GLU A 61 11.79 11.22 -3.70
N ARG A 62 11.44 12.27 -2.92
CA ARG A 62 11.65 13.66 -3.31
C ARG A 62 13.07 14.13 -2.94
N SER A 63 13.68 14.87 -3.85
CA SER A 63 14.93 15.57 -3.55
C SER A 63 14.69 16.73 -2.59
N THR A 64 15.44 16.79 -1.50
CA THR A 64 15.35 17.88 -0.52
C THR A 64 15.70 19.24 -1.13
N GLU A 65 16.48 19.28 -2.22
CA GLU A 65 16.85 20.53 -2.92
C GLU A 65 15.67 21.16 -3.69
N THR A 66 14.70 20.33 -4.12
CA THR A 66 13.55 20.76 -4.95
C THR A 66 12.23 20.62 -4.26
N LEU A 67 12.19 19.97 -3.10
CA LEU A 67 10.99 19.75 -2.31
C LEU A 67 10.29 21.08 -1.95
N ASP A 68 9.02 21.19 -2.29
CA ASP A 68 8.16 22.29 -1.91
C ASP A 68 6.81 21.74 -1.46
N ILE A 69 6.76 21.41 -0.19
CA ILE A 69 5.59 20.79 0.46
C ILE A 69 4.32 21.59 0.18
N GLY A 70 4.39 22.93 0.25
CA GLY A 70 3.23 23.79 0.01
C GLY A 70 2.63 23.63 -1.39
N ASN A 71 3.48 23.63 -2.43
CA ASN A 71 3.02 23.43 -3.80
C ASN A 71 2.62 21.98 -4.09
N GLU A 72 3.24 21.00 -3.45
CA GLU A 72 2.89 19.59 -3.63
C GLU A 72 1.52 19.29 -3.00
N VAL A 73 1.27 19.84 -1.81
CA VAL A 73 -0.06 19.77 -1.16
C VAL A 73 -1.11 20.55 -1.95
N LEU A 74 -0.76 21.73 -2.51
CA LEU A 74 -1.64 22.47 -3.39
C LEU A 74 -2.02 21.67 -4.65
N LEU A 75 -1.06 20.95 -5.25
CA LEU A 75 -1.33 20.06 -6.37
C LEU A 75 -2.32 18.95 -5.98
N MET A 76 -2.09 18.27 -4.86
CA MET A 76 -3.00 17.24 -4.35
C MET A 76 -4.40 17.79 -4.05
N LYS A 77 -4.49 18.96 -3.46
CA LYS A 77 -5.75 19.68 -3.24
C LYS A 77 -6.47 19.98 -4.55
N ASN A 78 -5.76 20.49 -5.55
CA ASN A 78 -6.31 20.80 -6.86
C ASN A 78 -6.74 19.53 -7.62
N LEU A 79 -6.08 18.40 -7.40
CA LEU A 79 -6.51 17.08 -7.87
C LEU A 79 -7.81 16.61 -7.21
N GLY A 80 -8.16 17.10 -6.03
CA GLY A 80 -9.32 16.67 -5.25
C GLY A 80 -9.04 15.49 -4.31
N VAL A 81 -7.77 15.29 -3.95
CA VAL A 81 -7.33 14.24 -3.01
C VAL A 81 -7.98 14.45 -1.64
N ARG A 82 -8.44 13.36 -1.01
CA ARG A 82 -9.06 13.32 0.32
C ARG A 82 -8.23 12.59 1.35
N THR A 83 -7.51 11.55 0.92
CA THR A 83 -6.61 10.79 1.78
C THR A 83 -5.24 10.72 1.15
N VAL A 84 -4.19 10.81 1.96
CA VAL A 84 -2.80 10.76 1.51
C VAL A 84 -2.08 9.67 2.27
N ARG A 85 -1.61 8.65 1.57
CA ARG A 85 -0.83 7.57 2.14
C ARG A 85 0.64 7.90 2.07
N GLN A 86 1.29 7.89 3.24
CA GLN A 86 2.71 8.22 3.43
C GLN A 86 3.49 6.99 3.87
N TRP A 87 4.67 6.81 3.31
CA TRP A 87 5.63 5.86 3.83
C TRP A 87 6.37 6.47 5.01
N MET A 88 6.25 5.84 6.17
CA MET A 88 6.81 6.32 7.43
C MET A 88 7.69 5.24 8.06
N HIS A 89 8.79 4.92 7.37
CA HIS A 89 9.68 3.83 7.76
C HIS A 89 10.48 4.17 9.01
N PHE A 90 10.52 3.26 9.98
CA PHE A 90 11.26 3.43 11.23
C PHE A 90 12.69 3.95 11.03
N PRO A 91 13.51 3.40 10.12
CA PRO A 91 14.89 3.86 9.95
C PRO A 91 15.03 5.30 9.45
N HIS A 92 13.98 5.91 8.90
CA HIS A 92 14.03 7.31 8.50
C HIS A 92 14.02 8.25 9.72
N PHE A 93 13.27 7.90 10.75
CA PHE A 93 13.02 8.76 11.92
C PHE A 93 13.80 8.34 13.15
N MET A 94 14.17 7.07 13.27
CA MET A 94 14.72 6.48 14.49
C MET A 94 16.12 5.94 14.28
N SER A 95 16.92 5.99 15.37
CA SER A 95 18.26 5.38 15.46
C SER A 95 18.22 3.97 16.07
N ASN A 96 17.17 3.67 16.83
CA ASN A 96 16.87 2.36 17.39
C ASN A 96 15.37 2.31 17.77
N PRO A 97 14.80 1.15 18.18
CA PRO A 97 13.37 1.00 18.47
C PRO A 97 12.77 2.00 19.47
N LYS A 98 13.59 2.61 20.32
CA LYS A 98 13.15 3.50 21.40
C LYS A 98 13.62 4.95 21.26
N THR A 99 14.37 5.27 20.20
CA THR A 99 15.07 6.56 20.13
C THR A 99 14.97 7.18 18.76
N LEU A 100 14.38 8.37 18.71
CA LEU A 100 14.36 9.20 17.52
C LEU A 100 15.76 9.71 17.14
N LYS A 101 15.97 9.99 15.88
CA LYS A 101 17.18 10.68 15.41
C LYS A 101 17.13 12.14 15.82
N GLU A 102 18.22 12.66 16.37
CA GLU A 102 18.33 14.08 16.67
C GLU A 102 18.42 14.92 15.39
N ASN A 103 17.76 16.07 15.39
CA ASN A 103 17.75 17.03 14.27
C ASN A 103 17.46 16.39 12.90
N CYS A 104 16.54 15.44 12.86
CA CYS A 104 16.20 14.68 11.67
C CYS A 104 15.38 15.53 10.68
N GLU A 105 15.95 15.82 9.52
CA GLU A 105 15.26 16.55 8.45
C GLU A 105 14.03 15.78 7.96
N ALA A 106 14.09 14.46 7.87
CA ALA A 106 12.96 13.64 7.48
C ALA A 106 11.78 13.79 8.46
N THR A 107 12.05 13.84 9.78
CA THR A 107 11.02 14.09 10.80
C THR A 107 10.37 15.45 10.60
N LYS A 108 11.18 16.50 10.42
CA LYS A 108 10.67 17.85 10.20
C LYS A 108 9.81 17.94 8.93
N ASN A 109 10.31 17.43 7.82
CA ASN A 109 9.59 17.46 6.55
C ASN A 109 8.28 16.66 6.61
N MET A 110 8.26 15.57 7.38
CA MET A 110 7.03 14.79 7.57
C MET A 110 6.00 15.57 8.40
N HIS A 111 6.38 16.23 9.50
CA HIS A 111 5.47 17.10 10.24
C HIS A 111 4.92 18.23 9.37
N ASP A 112 5.79 18.90 8.61
CA ASP A 112 5.39 19.98 7.70
C ASP A 112 4.37 19.47 6.65
N LEU A 113 4.57 18.27 6.12
CA LEU A 113 3.66 17.64 5.16
C LEU A 113 2.32 17.26 5.78
N LEU A 114 2.35 16.59 6.94
CA LEU A 114 1.14 16.14 7.63
C LEU A 114 0.26 17.35 8.01
N ALA A 115 0.86 18.40 8.54
CA ALA A 115 0.17 19.63 8.89
C ALA A 115 -0.43 20.34 7.65
N ALA A 116 0.33 20.43 6.55
CA ALA A 116 -0.16 21.04 5.32
C ALA A 116 -1.31 20.23 4.69
N CYS A 117 -1.25 18.91 4.75
CA CYS A 117 -2.34 18.03 4.29
C CYS A 117 -3.61 18.25 5.15
N GLU A 118 -3.48 18.31 6.47
CA GLU A 118 -4.62 18.54 7.37
C GLU A 118 -5.24 19.92 7.11
N GLU A 119 -4.44 20.98 6.97
CA GLU A 119 -4.92 22.34 6.62
C GLU A 119 -5.64 22.36 5.26
N ALA A 120 -5.19 21.54 4.32
CA ALA A 120 -5.83 21.38 3.02
C ALA A 120 -7.12 20.53 3.05
N GLY A 121 -7.48 19.95 4.21
CA GLY A 121 -8.65 19.09 4.40
C GLY A 121 -8.44 17.64 3.94
N MET A 122 -7.20 17.20 3.90
CA MET A 122 -6.84 15.80 3.58
C MET A 122 -6.53 15.01 4.85
N THR A 123 -6.87 13.72 4.86
CA THR A 123 -6.56 12.82 5.96
C THR A 123 -5.30 12.01 5.64
N ASN A 124 -4.38 11.92 6.59
CA ASN A 124 -3.14 11.18 6.43
C ASN A 124 -3.28 9.72 6.89
N ILE A 125 -2.69 8.82 6.09
CA ILE A 125 -2.49 7.40 6.39
C ILE A 125 -0.98 7.20 6.48
N GLY A 126 -0.46 6.83 7.66
CA GLY A 126 0.93 6.46 7.85
C GLY A 126 1.12 4.96 7.64
N MET A 127 2.13 4.56 6.87
CA MET A 127 2.45 3.16 6.64
C MET A 127 3.93 2.90 6.91
N ASN A 128 4.21 1.83 7.63
CA ASN A 128 5.58 1.33 7.80
C ASN A 128 5.66 -0.13 7.38
N HIS A 129 6.60 -0.47 6.51
CA HIS A 129 6.90 -1.85 6.13
C HIS A 129 8.35 -2.26 6.43
N HIS A 130 9.10 -1.42 7.09
CA HIS A 130 10.47 -1.71 7.43
C HIS A 130 10.63 -2.09 8.89
N ASN A 131 11.36 -3.17 9.11
CA ASN A 131 11.90 -3.46 10.41
C ASN A 131 13.05 -2.52 10.70
N PHE A 132 13.22 -2.19 11.96
CA PHE A 132 14.43 -1.56 12.39
C PHE A 132 15.57 -2.57 12.23
N ASN A 133 16.47 -2.30 11.30
CA ASN A 133 17.68 -3.11 11.09
C ASN A 133 18.91 -2.24 11.35
N ALA A 134 19.67 -2.59 12.36
CA ALA A 134 20.88 -1.88 12.76
C ALA A 134 21.95 -1.80 11.64
N THR A 135 21.84 -2.59 10.59
CA THR A 135 22.75 -2.56 9.43
C THR A 135 22.30 -1.64 8.30
N GLY A 136 21.15 -0.98 8.43
CA GLY A 136 20.58 -0.10 7.39
C GLY A 136 20.01 -0.82 6.18
N ASN A 137 20.02 -2.14 6.13
CA ASN A 137 19.39 -2.95 5.09
C ASN A 137 17.95 -3.26 5.49
N THR A 138 17.03 -2.65 4.82
CA THR A 138 15.68 -2.38 5.26
C THR A 138 14.67 -3.49 5.04
N VAL A 139 15.03 -4.62 4.46
CA VAL A 139 14.05 -5.60 3.99
C VAL A 139 14.03 -6.89 4.84
N ALA A 140 14.97 -7.02 5.78
CA ALA A 140 14.99 -8.20 6.65
C ALA A 140 13.79 -8.19 7.58
N LYS A 141 12.91 -9.12 7.36
CA LYS A 141 11.70 -9.35 8.12
C LYS A 141 11.94 -10.40 9.21
N PRO A 142 10.91 -10.71 9.98
CA PRO A 142 11.04 -11.47 11.19
C PRO A 142 11.74 -12.80 10.98
N TYR A 143 12.34 -13.24 12.06
CA TYR A 143 12.90 -14.59 12.18
C TYR A 143 11.80 -15.63 12.00
N LYS A 144 12.17 -16.88 11.76
CA LYS A 144 11.22 -17.97 11.83
C LYS A 144 10.46 -17.89 13.16
N ARG A 145 9.13 -18.03 13.10
CA ARG A 145 8.28 -17.93 14.29
C ARG A 145 8.72 -18.94 15.36
N ASP A 146 9.14 -18.43 16.50
CA ASP A 146 9.49 -19.16 17.71
C ASP A 146 9.04 -18.33 18.92
N VAL A 147 7.91 -18.70 19.50
CA VAL A 147 7.29 -17.95 20.59
C VAL A 147 7.79 -18.35 21.97
N SER A 148 8.86 -19.14 22.06
CA SER A 148 9.50 -19.45 23.34
C SER A 148 10.10 -18.19 23.95
N ASP A 149 10.08 -18.14 25.31
CA ASP A 149 10.61 -17.01 26.05
C ASP A 149 12.11 -16.79 25.75
N GLY A 150 12.46 -15.52 25.51
CA GLY A 150 13.82 -15.12 25.16
C GLY A 150 14.29 -15.54 23.75
N SER A 151 13.40 -16.04 22.90
CA SER A 151 13.75 -16.31 21.52
C SER A 151 14.03 -15.01 20.74
N ALA A 152 14.86 -15.09 19.71
CA ALA A 152 15.14 -13.95 18.84
C ALA A 152 13.87 -13.41 18.14
N TYR A 153 12.86 -14.26 17.90
CA TYR A 153 11.58 -13.86 17.36
C TYR A 153 10.79 -13.01 18.36
N VAL A 154 10.71 -13.42 19.62
CA VAL A 154 10.02 -12.65 20.68
C VAL A 154 10.73 -11.34 20.96
N GLU A 155 12.06 -11.32 20.98
CA GLU A 155 12.83 -10.08 21.10
C GLU A 155 12.54 -9.14 19.93
N TRP A 156 12.48 -9.65 18.71
CA TRP A 156 12.12 -8.87 17.53
C TRP A 156 10.70 -8.29 17.61
N LEU A 157 9.71 -9.07 18.06
CA LEU A 157 8.34 -8.55 18.27
C LEU A 157 8.28 -7.44 19.32
N ASN A 158 9.05 -7.55 20.41
CA ASN A 158 9.14 -6.49 21.41
C ASN A 158 9.78 -5.22 20.84
N ASP A 159 10.84 -5.33 20.04
CA ASP A 159 11.46 -4.20 19.35
C ASP A 159 10.50 -3.59 18.32
N TYR A 160 9.71 -4.40 17.65
CA TYR A 160 8.66 -3.95 16.71
C TYR A 160 7.56 -3.15 17.42
N TYR A 161 7.09 -3.63 18.59
CA TYR A 161 6.16 -2.91 19.44
C TYR A 161 6.73 -1.55 19.91
N ASP A 162 7.97 -1.54 20.42
CA ASP A 162 8.61 -0.32 20.88
C ASP A 162 8.82 0.68 19.73
N SER A 163 9.13 0.20 18.54
CA SER A 163 9.29 1.03 17.34
C SER A 163 7.97 1.70 16.93
N TRP A 164 6.87 0.96 16.94
CA TRP A 164 5.55 1.53 16.67
C TRP A 164 5.17 2.58 17.72
N ARG A 165 5.40 2.31 19.00
CA ARG A 165 5.15 3.30 20.07
C ARG A 165 5.93 4.58 19.84
N THR A 166 7.22 4.45 19.52
CA THR A 166 8.10 5.60 19.28
C THR A 166 7.62 6.42 18.08
N LEU A 167 7.24 5.76 16.98
CA LEU A 167 6.74 6.43 15.78
C LEU A 167 5.40 7.15 16.03
N VAL A 168 4.43 6.46 16.63
CA VAL A 168 3.09 7.02 16.88
C VAL A 168 3.14 8.17 17.86
N LYS A 169 4.00 8.10 18.87
CA LYS A 169 4.23 9.19 19.83
C LYS A 169 4.80 10.43 19.15
N GLU A 170 5.67 10.26 18.14
CA GLU A 170 6.23 11.39 17.38
C GLU A 170 5.19 12.02 16.45
N PHE A 171 4.30 11.23 15.85
CA PHE A 171 3.32 11.69 14.88
C PHE A 171 1.87 11.48 15.35
N PRO A 172 1.43 12.12 16.44
CA PRO A 172 0.09 11.90 17.02
C PRO A 172 -1.04 12.41 16.13
N GLU A 173 -0.76 13.24 15.13
CA GLU A 173 -1.71 13.75 14.15
C GLU A 173 -2.13 12.72 13.11
N VAL A 174 -1.40 11.61 12.96
CA VAL A 174 -1.77 10.52 12.05
C VAL A 174 -2.92 9.72 12.65
N LYS A 175 -4.06 9.70 11.96
CA LYS A 175 -5.30 9.05 12.41
C LYS A 175 -5.40 7.58 11.98
N TYR A 176 -4.74 7.22 10.89
CA TYR A 176 -4.78 5.90 10.31
C TYR A 176 -3.36 5.35 10.16
N TRP A 177 -3.10 4.17 10.73
CA TRP A 177 -1.82 3.51 10.64
C TRP A 177 -1.95 2.17 9.92
N GLU A 178 -1.35 2.06 8.75
CA GLU A 178 -1.25 0.82 7.99
C GLU A 178 -0.04 0.02 8.48
N ILE A 179 -0.33 -1.17 8.98
CA ILE A 179 0.67 -2.04 9.61
C ILE A 179 1.29 -2.91 8.54
N ASP A 180 2.45 -2.50 8.07
CA ASP A 180 3.22 -3.17 7.01
C ASP A 180 2.61 -3.03 5.61
N ASN A 181 3.29 -3.56 4.59
CA ASN A 181 2.91 -3.55 3.18
C ASN A 181 3.00 -4.95 2.60
N GLU A 182 1.96 -5.39 1.90
CA GLU A 182 1.93 -6.63 1.13
C GLU A 182 2.51 -7.85 1.87
N VAL A 183 2.08 -8.06 3.11
CA VAL A 183 2.60 -9.12 3.99
C VAL A 183 2.41 -10.55 3.46
N ASN A 184 1.63 -10.73 2.41
CA ASN A 184 1.48 -11.97 1.67
C ASN A 184 2.42 -12.09 0.45
N ASN A 185 3.33 -11.14 0.29
CA ASN A 185 4.30 -11.08 -0.80
C ASN A 185 5.72 -11.29 -0.27
N SER A 186 6.43 -12.24 -0.85
CA SER A 186 7.80 -12.59 -0.44
C SER A 186 8.82 -11.45 -0.65
N ASP A 187 8.49 -10.42 -1.41
CA ASP A 187 9.35 -9.23 -1.55
C ASP A 187 9.34 -8.38 -0.27
N PHE A 188 8.26 -8.44 0.51
CA PHE A 188 8.11 -7.72 1.78
C PHE A 188 8.20 -8.62 3.00
N MET A 189 7.81 -9.91 2.90
CA MET A 189 7.84 -10.87 3.98
C MET A 189 8.92 -11.93 3.74
N TRP A 190 10.17 -11.65 4.13
CA TRP A 190 11.31 -12.55 3.98
C TRP A 190 12.35 -12.34 5.09
N ASN A 191 13.23 -13.31 5.30
CA ASN A 191 14.17 -13.33 6.42
C ASN A 191 15.51 -12.61 6.15
N GLY A 192 15.64 -11.85 5.09
CA GLY A 192 16.87 -11.16 4.70
C GLY A 192 17.90 -12.03 3.97
N VAL A 193 17.64 -13.33 3.81
CA VAL A 193 18.53 -14.28 3.14
C VAL A 193 17.94 -14.77 1.81
N SER A 194 16.65 -15.11 1.79
CA SER A 194 15.95 -15.61 0.61
C SER A 194 14.50 -15.14 0.60
N HIS A 195 14.03 -14.67 -0.56
CA HIS A 195 12.62 -14.29 -0.77
C HIS A 195 11.66 -15.50 -0.65
N ASP A 196 12.12 -16.71 -0.84
CA ASP A 196 11.33 -17.95 -0.68
C ASP A 196 11.49 -18.55 0.73
N SER A 197 11.83 -17.76 1.73
CA SER A 197 12.15 -18.25 3.07
C SER A 197 10.95 -18.72 3.88
N TYR A 198 9.76 -18.24 3.54
CA TYR A 198 8.52 -18.56 4.25
C TYR A 198 7.47 -19.16 3.31
N SER A 199 6.72 -20.13 3.81
CA SER A 199 5.46 -20.54 3.20
C SER A 199 4.37 -19.50 3.43
N VAL A 200 3.29 -19.56 2.64
CA VAL A 200 2.12 -18.68 2.83
C VAL A 200 1.56 -18.76 4.26
N LYS A 201 1.55 -19.98 4.83
CA LYS A 201 1.10 -20.20 6.20
C LYS A 201 2.02 -19.51 7.21
N GLU A 202 3.34 -19.69 7.09
CA GLU A 202 4.31 -19.03 7.97
C GLU A 202 4.23 -17.50 7.85
N MET A 203 4.05 -16.95 6.65
CA MET A 203 3.83 -15.51 6.47
C MET A 203 2.56 -15.05 7.20
N ALA A 204 1.46 -15.80 7.12
CA ALA A 204 0.22 -15.46 7.81
C ALA A 204 0.36 -15.54 9.34
N GLU A 205 1.07 -16.54 9.87
CA GLU A 205 1.36 -16.70 11.30
C GLU A 205 2.16 -15.49 11.83
N ILE A 206 3.23 -15.12 11.13
CA ILE A 206 4.08 -13.98 11.49
C ILE A 206 3.29 -12.66 11.37
N ALA A 207 2.52 -12.48 10.30
CA ALA A 207 1.69 -11.28 10.11
C ALA A 207 0.62 -11.14 11.21
N THR A 208 0.05 -12.24 11.67
CA THR A 208 -0.91 -12.23 12.79
C THR A 208 -0.27 -11.67 14.06
N ASP A 209 0.92 -12.15 14.44
CA ASP A 209 1.65 -11.62 15.58
C ASP A 209 2.03 -10.13 15.38
N MET A 210 2.51 -9.76 14.18
CA MET A 210 2.85 -8.37 13.84
C MET A 210 1.67 -7.42 14.02
N PHE A 211 0.51 -7.79 13.48
CA PHE A 211 -0.69 -6.95 13.57
C PHE A 211 -1.12 -6.74 15.02
N TYR A 212 -1.09 -7.78 15.85
CA TYR A 212 -1.42 -7.63 17.26
C TYR A 212 -0.47 -6.70 18.01
N TYR A 213 0.86 -6.92 17.85
CA TYR A 213 1.86 -6.10 18.53
C TYR A 213 1.82 -4.64 18.08
N ALA A 214 1.69 -4.39 16.78
CA ALA A 214 1.61 -3.03 16.25
C ALA A 214 0.28 -2.35 16.65
N SER A 215 -0.85 -3.03 16.55
CA SER A 215 -2.15 -2.48 16.95
C SER A 215 -2.15 -2.06 18.42
N ARG A 216 -1.63 -2.91 19.30
CA ARG A 216 -1.47 -2.57 20.72
C ARG A 216 -0.56 -1.38 20.94
N ALA A 217 0.60 -1.35 20.26
CA ALA A 217 1.54 -0.24 20.36
C ALA A 217 0.93 1.10 19.92
N ILE A 218 0.19 1.08 18.81
CA ILE A 218 -0.50 2.25 18.27
C ILE A 218 -1.54 2.76 19.26
N HIS A 219 -2.39 1.88 19.81
CA HIS A 219 -3.45 2.29 20.73
C HIS A 219 -2.93 2.67 22.12
N ASP A 220 -1.81 2.11 22.57
CA ASP A 220 -1.17 2.51 23.83
C ASP A 220 -0.65 3.97 23.78
N GLU A 221 -0.25 4.46 22.61
CA GLU A 221 0.21 5.86 22.43
C GLU A 221 -0.89 6.79 21.90
N ASN A 222 -1.77 6.30 21.02
CA ASN A 222 -2.89 7.06 20.47
C ASN A 222 -4.16 6.22 20.40
N PRO A 223 -4.96 6.18 21.49
CA PRO A 223 -6.19 5.38 21.53
C PRO A 223 -7.26 5.78 20.50
N ALA A 224 -7.15 6.96 19.90
CA ALA A 224 -8.07 7.46 18.86
C ALA A 224 -7.64 7.06 17.44
N ALA A 225 -6.42 6.58 17.26
CA ALA A 225 -5.96 6.11 15.96
C ALA A 225 -6.68 4.82 15.56
N GLN A 226 -6.79 4.60 14.25
CA GLN A 226 -7.34 3.37 13.69
C GLN A 226 -6.24 2.59 12.96
N THR A 227 -6.25 1.28 13.17
CA THR A 227 -5.26 0.39 12.55
C THR A 227 -5.82 -0.23 11.28
N ILE A 228 -5.00 -0.19 10.23
CA ILE A 228 -5.28 -0.78 8.92
C ILE A 228 -4.38 -2.02 8.79
N MET A 229 -4.97 -3.15 8.40
CA MET A 229 -4.21 -4.33 8.00
C MET A 229 -3.26 -3.97 6.86
N GLY A 230 -2.03 -4.44 6.88
CA GLY A 230 -1.09 -4.26 5.76
C GLY A 230 -1.71 -4.75 4.44
N GLY A 231 -1.68 -3.89 3.43
CA GLY A 231 -2.36 -4.15 2.17
C GLY A 231 -1.95 -5.48 1.57
N LEU A 232 -2.90 -6.40 1.37
CA LEU A 232 -2.62 -7.68 0.70
C LEU A 232 -2.57 -7.46 -0.81
N THR A 233 -1.63 -8.13 -1.47
CA THR A 233 -1.49 -8.03 -2.92
C THR A 233 -1.98 -9.28 -3.63
N GLU A 234 -2.42 -9.14 -4.89
CA GLU A 234 -2.68 -10.28 -5.75
C GLU A 234 -1.37 -10.88 -6.27
N PRO A 235 -1.19 -12.18 -6.13
CA PRO A 235 0.04 -12.82 -6.56
C PRO A 235 0.18 -12.76 -8.08
N LYS A 236 1.24 -12.14 -8.55
CA LYS A 236 1.69 -12.31 -9.93
C LYS A 236 2.51 -13.60 -10.01
N GLY A 237 1.80 -14.73 -10.15
CA GLY A 237 2.31 -16.09 -10.38
C GLY A 237 3.73 -16.34 -9.89
N LEU A 238 3.89 -17.11 -8.89
CA LEU A 238 5.09 -17.84 -8.42
C LEU A 238 5.09 -17.92 -6.89
N GLY A 239 4.19 -18.75 -6.33
CA GLY A 239 4.31 -19.15 -4.92
C GLY A 239 3.89 -18.13 -3.87
N MET A 240 3.40 -16.95 -4.27
CA MET A 240 2.84 -15.96 -3.35
C MET A 240 1.42 -16.34 -2.96
N GLY A 241 1.05 -16.03 -1.71
CA GLY A 241 -0.28 -16.36 -1.19
C GLY A 241 -1.37 -15.59 -1.94
N ASN A 242 -2.42 -16.29 -2.36
CA ASN A 242 -3.61 -15.67 -2.86
C ASN A 242 -4.25 -14.81 -1.74
N THR A 243 -4.69 -13.61 -2.04
CA THR A 243 -5.29 -12.68 -1.06
C THR A 243 -6.43 -13.35 -0.28
N ALA A 244 -7.35 -14.06 -0.93
CA ALA A 244 -8.43 -14.76 -0.25
C ALA A 244 -7.91 -15.84 0.72
N THR A 245 -6.95 -16.65 0.29
CA THR A 245 -6.33 -17.70 1.11
C THR A 245 -5.61 -17.08 2.31
N PHE A 246 -4.83 -16.05 2.09
CA PHE A 246 -4.07 -15.40 3.15
C PHE A 246 -5.00 -14.72 4.17
N LEU A 247 -6.02 -14.03 3.70
CA LEU A 247 -7.03 -13.40 4.56
C LEU A 247 -7.76 -14.43 5.42
N GLN A 248 -8.14 -15.59 4.85
CA GLN A 248 -8.75 -16.67 5.63
C GLN A 248 -7.77 -17.23 6.66
N LEU A 249 -6.49 -17.43 6.32
CA LEU A 249 -5.47 -17.88 7.28
C LEU A 249 -5.27 -16.90 8.45
N LEU A 250 -5.33 -15.59 8.21
CA LEU A 250 -5.29 -14.60 9.29
C LEU A 250 -6.47 -14.79 10.25
N TYR A 251 -7.69 -14.96 9.73
CA TYR A 251 -8.86 -15.19 10.57
C TYR A 251 -8.81 -16.56 11.29
N ASP A 252 -8.31 -17.60 10.64
CA ASP A 252 -8.11 -18.91 11.25
C ASP A 252 -7.12 -18.82 12.41
N ASN A 253 -6.03 -18.07 12.26
CA ASN A 253 -5.08 -17.82 13.32
C ASN A 253 -5.72 -17.07 14.50
N ILE A 254 -6.44 -15.97 14.23
CA ILE A 254 -7.12 -15.17 15.25
C ILE A 254 -8.12 -16.04 16.04
N ALA A 255 -8.92 -16.85 15.35
CA ALA A 255 -9.90 -17.72 15.96
C ALA A 255 -9.32 -18.94 16.69
N SER A 256 -8.03 -19.24 16.52
CA SER A 256 -7.40 -20.40 17.13
C SER A 256 -7.17 -20.26 18.65
N GLY A 257 -7.13 -19.03 19.15
CA GLY A 257 -6.74 -18.72 20.52
C GLY A 257 -5.24 -18.87 20.81
N GLU A 258 -4.42 -19.05 19.78
CA GLU A 258 -2.95 -19.19 19.89
C GLU A 258 -2.20 -17.87 19.65
N TYR A 259 -2.92 -16.79 19.37
CA TYR A 259 -2.40 -15.45 19.08
C TYR A 259 -3.08 -14.41 19.96
N GLY A 260 -2.63 -13.16 19.88
CA GLY A 260 -3.29 -12.05 20.56
C GLY A 260 -2.89 -11.89 22.03
N TYR A 261 -1.62 -12.18 22.33
CA TYR A 261 -0.99 -11.89 23.63
C TYR A 261 0.50 -11.61 23.45
N PHE A 262 1.10 -10.97 24.46
CA PHE A 262 2.53 -10.69 24.44
C PHE A 262 3.33 -11.89 24.96
N TYR A 263 4.18 -12.44 24.09
CA TYR A 263 5.04 -13.56 24.45
C TYR A 263 6.12 -13.13 25.45
N GLY A 264 6.48 -14.03 26.38
CA GLY A 264 7.57 -13.80 27.35
C GLY A 264 7.29 -12.75 28.43
N LYS A 265 6.04 -12.26 28.56
CA LYS A 265 5.65 -11.33 29.63
C LYS A 265 4.78 -12.03 30.68
N GLU A 266 5.02 -11.69 31.98
CA GLU A 266 4.31 -12.32 33.08
C GLU A 266 2.78 -12.05 33.10
N ASP A 267 2.37 -10.90 32.56
CA ASP A 267 0.96 -10.51 32.45
C ASP A 267 0.41 -10.88 31.09
N VAL A 268 0.22 -12.16 30.87
CA VAL A 268 -0.43 -12.69 29.68
C VAL A 268 -1.93 -12.69 29.91
N SER A 269 -2.62 -11.65 29.46
CA SER A 269 -4.08 -11.70 29.29
C SER A 269 -4.45 -12.88 28.38
N ALA A 270 -5.67 -13.40 28.48
CA ALA A 270 -6.14 -14.42 27.56
C ALA A 270 -5.93 -13.94 26.10
N ALA A 271 -5.60 -14.88 25.22
CA ALA A 271 -5.46 -14.60 23.79
C ALA A 271 -6.69 -13.84 23.25
N SER A 272 -6.47 -12.86 22.40
CA SER A 272 -7.60 -12.17 21.78
C SER A 272 -8.07 -12.90 20.52
N GLU A 273 -9.36 -13.24 20.49
CA GLU A 273 -10.05 -13.75 19.31
C GLU A 273 -10.82 -12.63 18.57
N ASN A 274 -10.69 -11.37 19.00
CA ASN A 274 -11.34 -10.23 18.37
C ASN A 274 -10.43 -9.65 17.25
N ALA A 275 -10.88 -9.72 16.02
CA ALA A 275 -10.11 -9.21 14.88
C ALA A 275 -9.75 -7.71 14.99
N ASP A 276 -10.57 -6.90 15.69
CA ASP A 276 -10.30 -5.47 15.86
C ASP A 276 -9.07 -5.18 16.75
N ASP A 277 -8.63 -6.16 17.56
CA ASP A 277 -7.39 -6.03 18.33
C ASP A 277 -6.14 -6.19 17.47
N TYR A 278 -6.30 -6.69 16.23
CA TYR A 278 -5.24 -6.86 15.24
C TYR A 278 -5.30 -5.76 14.17
N PHE A 279 -6.50 -5.51 13.62
CA PHE A 279 -6.76 -4.45 12.66
C PHE A 279 -8.24 -4.06 12.65
N GLN A 280 -8.52 -2.78 12.65
CA GLN A 280 -9.88 -2.24 12.62
C GLN A 280 -10.40 -2.05 11.21
N ILE A 281 -9.50 -1.90 10.23
CA ILE A 281 -9.79 -1.67 8.83
C ILE A 281 -9.08 -2.75 8.02
N ALA A 282 -9.81 -3.44 7.15
CA ALA A 282 -9.21 -4.38 6.22
C ALA A 282 -8.60 -3.66 5.01
N CYS A 283 -7.59 -4.26 4.39
CA CYS A 283 -6.89 -3.62 3.30
C CYS A 283 -6.34 -4.61 2.29
N TRP A 284 -6.44 -4.26 1.02
CA TRP A 284 -5.73 -4.95 -0.06
C TRP A 284 -5.47 -4.03 -1.25
N HIS A 285 -4.52 -4.43 -2.08
CA HIS A 285 -4.09 -3.75 -3.29
C HIS A 285 -4.64 -4.48 -4.51
N PRO A 286 -5.83 -4.13 -5.04
CA PRO A 286 -6.51 -4.90 -6.07
C PRO A 286 -5.97 -4.58 -7.48
N TYR A 287 -4.65 -4.70 -7.68
CA TYR A 287 -4.02 -4.46 -8.97
C TYR A 287 -4.51 -5.45 -10.03
N MET A 288 -4.81 -4.95 -11.21
CA MET A 288 -5.12 -5.74 -12.39
C MET A 288 -4.30 -5.23 -13.58
N ALA A 289 -3.54 -6.12 -14.22
CA ALA A 289 -2.73 -5.76 -15.39
C ALA A 289 -3.59 -5.27 -16.55
N SER A 290 -4.77 -5.86 -16.76
CA SER A 290 -5.84 -5.38 -17.64
C SER A 290 -7.11 -5.30 -16.82
N PHE A 291 -7.76 -4.15 -16.85
CA PHE A 291 -8.93 -3.94 -16.00
C PHE A 291 -10.20 -4.51 -16.68
N PHE A 292 -10.90 -5.36 -15.93
CA PHE A 292 -12.20 -5.91 -16.28
C PHE A 292 -13.16 -5.67 -15.12
N LYS A 293 -14.03 -4.67 -15.27
CA LYS A 293 -14.93 -4.19 -14.21
C LYS A 293 -15.71 -5.31 -13.51
N LYS A 294 -16.27 -6.28 -14.28
CA LYS A 294 -17.02 -7.39 -13.69
C LYS A 294 -16.15 -8.25 -12.78
N ASN A 295 -14.97 -8.67 -13.25
CA ASN A 295 -14.06 -9.48 -12.47
C ASN A 295 -13.55 -8.73 -11.23
N PHE A 296 -13.27 -7.43 -11.38
CA PHE A 296 -12.88 -6.58 -10.26
C PHE A 296 -13.93 -6.57 -9.15
N ILE A 297 -15.21 -6.41 -9.53
CA ILE A 297 -16.33 -6.43 -8.58
C ILE A 297 -16.46 -7.81 -7.92
N GLU A 298 -16.41 -8.89 -8.69
CA GLU A 298 -16.56 -10.26 -8.18
C GLU A 298 -15.45 -10.63 -7.18
N ILE A 299 -14.19 -10.37 -7.54
CA ILE A 299 -13.03 -10.67 -6.69
C ILE A 299 -13.08 -9.87 -5.37
N ASN A 300 -13.34 -8.58 -5.43
CA ASN A 300 -13.38 -7.75 -4.22
C ASN A 300 -14.57 -8.10 -3.31
N LYS A 301 -15.69 -8.57 -3.86
CA LYS A 301 -16.78 -9.13 -3.06
C LYS A 301 -16.39 -10.45 -2.39
N GLU A 302 -15.69 -11.34 -3.09
CA GLU A 302 -15.19 -12.58 -2.52
C GLU A 302 -14.32 -12.32 -1.28
N TYR A 303 -13.40 -11.35 -1.34
CA TYR A 303 -12.58 -10.99 -0.17
C TYR A 303 -13.41 -10.42 0.96
N TYR A 304 -14.38 -9.58 0.63
CA TYR A 304 -15.28 -9.02 1.62
C TYR A 304 -16.17 -10.08 2.29
N ASP A 305 -16.62 -11.08 1.55
CA ASP A 305 -17.41 -12.20 2.08
C ASP A 305 -16.63 -13.02 3.11
N ILE A 306 -15.29 -13.11 2.98
CA ILE A 306 -14.43 -13.73 4.00
C ILE A 306 -14.52 -12.95 5.32
N ILE A 307 -14.48 -11.62 5.27
CA ILE A 307 -14.65 -10.77 6.46
C ILE A 307 -16.01 -11.03 7.12
N LEU A 308 -17.09 -10.94 6.35
CA LEU A 308 -18.45 -11.15 6.85
C LEU A 308 -18.63 -12.55 7.46
N LYS A 309 -18.05 -13.56 6.82
CA LYS A 309 -18.11 -14.94 7.29
C LYS A 309 -17.43 -15.11 8.66
N ASN A 310 -16.30 -14.46 8.87
CA ASN A 310 -15.50 -14.62 10.09
C ASN A 310 -15.94 -13.67 11.21
N GLU A 311 -16.16 -12.38 10.90
CA GLU A 311 -16.48 -11.38 11.93
C GLU A 311 -17.99 -11.27 12.25
N LYS A 312 -18.87 -11.73 11.35
CA LYS A 312 -20.33 -11.58 11.47
C LYS A 312 -20.79 -10.12 11.61
N LYS A 313 -19.96 -9.18 11.18
CA LYS A 313 -20.23 -7.75 11.17
C LYS A 313 -19.58 -7.13 9.94
N HIS A 314 -20.02 -5.94 9.55
CA HIS A 314 -19.36 -5.16 8.53
C HIS A 314 -18.06 -4.52 9.06
N LYS A 315 -17.06 -4.41 8.21
CA LYS A 315 -15.79 -3.74 8.48
C LYS A 315 -15.47 -2.81 7.30
N LYS A 316 -14.91 -1.64 7.58
CA LYS A 316 -14.38 -0.76 6.55
C LYS A 316 -13.20 -1.40 5.83
N VAL A 317 -13.07 -1.06 4.54
CA VAL A 317 -11.95 -1.48 3.70
C VAL A 317 -11.32 -0.27 3.05
N PHE A 318 -10.00 -0.29 2.99
CA PHE A 318 -9.19 0.67 2.23
C PHE A 318 -8.45 -0.07 1.11
N PHE A 319 -8.43 0.52 -0.07
CA PHE A 319 -7.50 0.14 -1.13
C PHE A 319 -6.35 1.12 -1.08
N THR A 320 -5.32 0.78 -0.32
CA THR A 320 -4.22 1.70 -0.06
C THR A 320 -3.23 1.82 -1.22
N GLU A 321 -3.34 0.92 -2.20
CA GLU A 321 -2.66 1.06 -3.50
C GLU A 321 -3.47 0.46 -4.63
N ILE A 322 -3.58 1.19 -5.73
CA ILE A 322 -3.96 0.70 -7.04
C ILE A 322 -3.49 1.67 -8.12
N GLY A 323 -3.04 1.16 -9.25
CA GLY A 323 -2.60 2.02 -10.34
C GLY A 323 -2.19 1.24 -11.56
N TRP A 324 -1.83 1.98 -12.61
CA TRP A 324 -1.38 1.40 -13.87
C TRP A 324 -0.16 2.14 -14.39
N ASN A 325 0.86 1.36 -14.68
CA ASN A 325 2.02 1.84 -15.42
C ASN A 325 1.65 2.01 -16.90
N ASP A 326 1.86 3.19 -17.44
CA ASP A 326 1.48 3.55 -18.82
C ASP A 326 2.06 2.59 -19.86
N THR A 327 3.26 2.07 -19.61
CA THR A 327 3.94 1.14 -20.53
C THR A 327 3.24 -0.23 -20.55
N ASN A 328 2.87 -0.73 -19.38
CA ASN A 328 2.33 -2.09 -19.24
C ASN A 328 0.91 -2.23 -19.75
N VAL A 329 0.15 -1.13 -19.78
CA VAL A 329 -1.24 -1.12 -20.25
C VAL A 329 -1.38 -0.61 -21.69
N ASN A 330 -0.29 -0.56 -22.42
CA ASN A 330 -0.24 -0.08 -23.81
C ASN A 330 -0.71 1.38 -23.98
N GLY A 331 -0.33 2.23 -23.04
CA GLY A 331 -0.50 3.67 -23.14
C GLY A 331 -1.32 4.29 -22.04
N GLU A 332 -1.10 5.58 -21.86
CA GLU A 332 -1.74 6.39 -20.86
C GLU A 332 -3.28 6.44 -21.02
N GLN A 333 -3.77 6.38 -22.26
CA GLN A 333 -5.23 6.36 -22.53
C GLN A 333 -5.91 5.14 -21.90
N ASN A 334 -5.26 3.97 -21.96
CA ASN A 334 -5.79 2.78 -21.29
C ASN A 334 -5.72 2.91 -19.76
N ALA A 335 -4.64 3.50 -19.24
CA ALA A 335 -4.53 3.77 -17.79
C ALA A 335 -5.67 4.71 -17.32
N VAL A 336 -5.98 5.76 -18.08
CA VAL A 336 -7.13 6.65 -17.82
C VAL A 336 -8.43 5.88 -17.81
N LYS A 337 -8.71 5.10 -18.87
CA LYS A 337 -9.93 4.30 -18.98
C LYS A 337 -10.07 3.34 -17.79
N TYR A 338 -9.02 2.62 -17.45
CA TYR A 338 -9.02 1.66 -16.34
C TYR A 338 -9.29 2.36 -15.00
N MET A 339 -8.70 3.52 -14.77
CA MET A 339 -8.93 4.32 -13.57
C MET A 339 -10.41 4.79 -13.49
N GLU A 340 -10.99 5.26 -14.59
CA GLU A 340 -12.40 5.68 -14.64
C GLU A 340 -13.35 4.50 -14.36
N GLU A 341 -13.13 3.36 -15.01
CA GLU A 341 -13.93 2.15 -14.80
C GLU A 341 -13.77 1.58 -13.38
N MET A 342 -12.57 1.68 -12.80
CA MET A 342 -12.27 1.24 -11.43
C MET A 342 -13.02 2.09 -10.40
N PHE A 343 -12.95 3.41 -10.49
CA PHE A 343 -13.70 4.27 -9.57
C PHE A 343 -15.21 4.09 -9.69
N ASP A 344 -15.71 3.85 -10.91
CA ASP A 344 -17.13 3.54 -11.12
C ASP A 344 -17.53 2.19 -10.50
N ALA A 345 -16.63 1.20 -10.48
CA ALA A 345 -16.84 -0.05 -9.76
C ALA A 345 -16.77 0.16 -8.23
N CYS A 346 -15.81 0.91 -7.73
CA CYS A 346 -15.61 1.16 -6.30
C CYS A 346 -16.81 1.84 -5.63
N LYS A 347 -17.53 2.71 -6.35
CA LYS A 347 -18.77 3.35 -5.85
C LYS A 347 -19.88 2.34 -5.50
N GLN A 348 -19.77 1.10 -5.95
CA GLN A 348 -20.72 0.03 -5.64
C GLN A 348 -20.41 -0.71 -4.34
N PHE A 349 -19.29 -0.40 -3.70
CA PHE A 349 -18.86 -1.04 -2.46
C PHE A 349 -19.14 -0.14 -1.25
N PRO A 350 -20.26 -0.34 -0.51
CA PRO A 350 -20.63 0.53 0.61
C PRO A 350 -19.65 0.46 1.79
N TRP A 351 -18.80 -0.53 1.80
CA TRP A 351 -17.78 -0.76 2.82
C TRP A 351 -16.40 -0.16 2.46
N LEU A 352 -16.22 0.32 1.23
CA LEU A 352 -14.95 0.89 0.76
C LEU A 352 -14.92 2.40 1.02
N GLU A 353 -13.98 2.86 1.84
CA GLU A 353 -13.87 4.27 2.20
C GLU A 353 -12.89 5.04 1.32
N THR A 354 -11.73 4.48 1.01
CA THR A 354 -10.73 5.17 0.18
C THR A 354 -10.02 4.24 -0.79
N VAL A 355 -9.58 4.84 -1.88
CA VAL A 355 -8.78 4.22 -2.94
C VAL A 355 -7.59 5.14 -3.21
N ASN A 356 -6.40 4.74 -2.76
CA ASN A 356 -5.18 5.50 -2.99
C ASN A 356 -4.56 5.11 -4.33
N ILE A 357 -4.55 6.05 -5.26
CA ILE A 357 -3.86 5.84 -6.54
C ILE A 357 -2.34 5.79 -6.31
N PHE A 358 -1.71 4.75 -6.78
CA PHE A 358 -0.26 4.62 -6.83
C PHE A 358 0.22 5.10 -8.20
N LYS A 359 0.90 6.28 -8.31
CA LYS A 359 1.24 7.27 -7.28
C LYS A 359 1.21 8.69 -7.85
N LEU A 360 1.56 9.71 -7.03
CA LEU A 360 1.52 11.10 -7.49
C LEU A 360 2.55 11.37 -8.59
N TYR A 361 3.80 10.95 -8.42
CA TYR A 361 4.91 11.21 -9.35
C TYR A 361 5.42 9.95 -10.03
N ASP A 362 5.91 10.11 -11.26
CA ASP A 362 6.78 9.12 -11.87
C ASP A 362 8.10 9.03 -11.07
N VAL A 363 8.73 7.87 -11.04
CA VAL A 363 10.07 7.72 -10.45
C VAL A 363 11.13 8.26 -11.40
N GLY A 364 11.89 9.24 -10.94
CA GLY A 364 12.87 9.94 -11.78
C GLY A 364 14.19 9.22 -11.94
N LYS A 365 14.74 8.73 -10.87
CA LYS A 365 16.05 8.08 -10.86
C LYS A 365 15.87 6.58 -10.74
N LEU A 366 16.32 5.85 -11.76
CA LEU A 366 16.45 4.40 -11.67
C LEU A 366 17.54 4.10 -10.62
N ASN A 367 17.14 3.67 -9.44
CA ASN A 367 18.04 2.96 -8.56
C ASN A 367 18.24 1.55 -9.13
N ASN A 368 19.27 0.83 -8.69
CA ASN A 368 19.57 -0.53 -9.18
C ASN A 368 18.43 -1.56 -8.96
N TRP A 369 17.39 -1.18 -8.23
CA TRP A 369 16.18 -1.95 -7.92
C TRP A 369 14.97 -1.54 -8.75
N ASP A 370 15.01 -0.36 -9.39
CA ASP A 370 13.91 0.13 -10.20
C ASP A 370 13.83 -0.73 -11.46
N SER A 371 12.96 -1.70 -11.40
CA SER A 371 12.49 -2.31 -12.63
C SER A 371 11.86 -1.20 -13.48
N ALA A 372 12.00 -1.28 -14.78
CA ALA A 372 11.26 -0.43 -15.70
C ALA A 372 9.73 -0.43 -15.47
N TYR A 373 9.27 -1.27 -14.53
CA TYR A 373 7.90 -1.46 -14.13
C TYR A 373 7.35 -0.26 -13.34
N GLU A 374 8.09 0.31 -12.37
CA GLU A 374 7.54 1.35 -11.48
C GLU A 374 7.64 2.77 -12.02
N VAL A 375 8.39 2.95 -13.08
CA VAL A 375 8.82 4.25 -13.60
C VAL A 375 7.67 5.18 -14.06
N ARG A 376 6.48 4.66 -14.40
CA ARG A 376 5.42 5.42 -15.06
C ARG A 376 4.04 5.26 -14.45
N PHE A 377 3.97 5.04 -13.15
CA PHE A 377 2.71 5.01 -12.42
C PHE A 377 2.15 6.41 -12.15
N GLY A 378 3.00 7.42 -12.05
CA GLY A 378 2.65 8.76 -11.63
C GLY A 378 1.53 9.42 -12.42
N LEU A 379 0.74 10.24 -11.74
CA LEU A 379 -0.20 11.17 -12.38
C LEU A 379 0.55 12.36 -12.98
N VAL A 380 1.71 12.68 -12.42
CA VAL A 380 2.54 13.82 -12.80
C VAL A 380 3.94 13.32 -13.16
N HIS A 381 4.58 13.96 -14.13
CA HIS A 381 5.98 13.71 -14.42
C HIS A 381 6.85 14.10 -13.23
N ASP A 382 7.93 13.34 -13.02
CA ASP A 382 8.85 13.58 -11.91
C ASP A 382 9.32 15.06 -11.89
N PRO A 383 9.14 15.76 -10.77
CA PRO A 383 9.57 17.15 -10.68
C PRO A 383 11.09 17.33 -10.54
N ASP A 384 11.83 16.28 -10.17
CA ASP A 384 13.27 16.34 -9.94
C ASP A 384 14.08 16.00 -11.18
N TYR A 385 13.51 15.25 -12.11
CA TYR A 385 14.27 14.71 -13.25
C TYR A 385 13.55 14.87 -14.58
N THR A 386 14.32 15.31 -15.59
CA THR A 386 13.91 15.24 -16.98
C THR A 386 14.19 13.84 -17.51
N ARG A 387 13.15 13.12 -17.94
CA ARG A 387 13.29 11.83 -18.61
C ARG A 387 13.06 11.94 -20.10
N THR A 388 13.80 11.15 -20.86
CA THR A 388 13.48 10.94 -22.26
C THR A 388 12.44 9.81 -22.35
N TYR A 389 11.27 10.13 -22.84
CA TYR A 389 10.31 9.12 -23.23
C TYR A 389 10.82 8.46 -24.52
N TYR A 390 11.32 7.25 -24.41
CA TYR A 390 11.54 6.47 -25.61
C TYR A 390 10.17 6.27 -26.29
N LYS A 391 10.06 6.65 -27.57
CA LYS A 391 8.93 6.23 -28.39
C LYS A 391 8.89 4.70 -28.35
N LEU A 392 8.00 4.16 -27.55
CA LEU A 392 7.58 2.80 -27.73
C LEU A 392 6.85 2.75 -29.05
N SER A 393 6.95 1.64 -29.77
CA SER A 393 6.28 1.41 -31.05
C SER A 393 4.76 1.56 -31.03
N ILE A 394 4.18 1.81 -29.85
CA ILE A 394 2.81 2.17 -29.59
C ILE A 394 2.84 3.61 -29.10
N GLU A 395 2.35 4.54 -29.89
CA GLU A 395 2.29 5.96 -29.59
C GLU A 395 1.45 6.19 -28.34
N THR A 396 2.14 6.34 -27.21
CA THR A 396 1.53 6.82 -25.98
C THR A 396 1.59 8.33 -26.06
N GLU A 397 0.50 8.95 -26.44
CA GLU A 397 0.35 10.40 -26.41
C GLU A 397 0.26 10.89 -24.96
N SER A 398 1.37 10.87 -24.25
CA SER A 398 1.47 11.63 -23.02
C SER A 398 1.56 13.12 -23.38
N ILE A 399 0.73 13.93 -22.75
CA ILE A 399 0.82 15.38 -22.88
C ILE A 399 2.02 15.90 -22.09
N ASN A 400 2.42 17.13 -22.40
CA ASN A 400 3.54 17.83 -21.75
C ASN A 400 4.90 17.13 -21.93
N ILE A 401 5.12 16.62 -23.13
CA ILE A 401 6.42 16.17 -23.61
C ILE A 401 6.97 17.24 -24.57
N ALA A 402 8.21 17.66 -24.34
CA ALA A 402 8.92 18.58 -25.23
C ALA A 402 9.12 17.95 -26.63
N ALA A 403 9.36 18.79 -27.66
CA ALA A 403 9.52 18.32 -29.03
C ALA A 403 10.66 17.32 -29.24
N ASP A 404 11.63 17.27 -28.33
CA ASP A 404 12.75 16.33 -28.31
C ASP A 404 12.44 15.02 -27.55
N GLY A 405 11.19 14.80 -27.12
CA GLY A 405 10.74 13.61 -26.40
C GLY A 405 11.04 13.62 -24.90
N ARG A 406 11.53 14.73 -24.35
CA ARG A 406 11.76 14.85 -22.90
C ARG A 406 10.47 15.23 -22.18
N CYS A 407 10.21 14.61 -21.02
CA CYS A 407 9.13 15.05 -20.14
C CYS A 407 9.45 16.43 -19.56
N ILE A 408 8.42 17.23 -19.35
CA ILE A 408 8.53 18.50 -18.61
C ILE A 408 8.43 18.18 -17.13
N PRO A 409 9.47 18.46 -16.31
CA PRO A 409 9.43 18.15 -14.89
C PRO A 409 8.23 18.77 -14.19
N GLY A 410 7.56 18.00 -13.32
CA GLY A 410 6.39 18.44 -12.58
C GLY A 410 5.12 18.67 -13.41
N ALA A 411 5.14 18.34 -14.70
CA ALA A 411 3.97 18.54 -15.56
C ALA A 411 2.92 17.44 -15.39
N PRO A 412 1.62 17.82 -15.34
CA PRO A 412 0.54 16.85 -15.26
C PRO A 412 0.43 16.00 -16.51
N LYS A 413 0.04 14.75 -16.36
CA LYS A 413 -0.29 13.79 -17.42
C LYS A 413 -1.80 13.74 -17.66
N ASN A 414 -2.27 13.07 -18.72
CA ASN A 414 -3.71 12.87 -18.95
C ASN A 414 -4.42 12.20 -17.76
N LYS A 415 -3.72 11.28 -17.07
CA LYS A 415 -4.19 10.64 -15.85
C LYS A 415 -4.53 11.64 -14.74
N ALA A 416 -3.73 12.69 -14.58
CA ALA A 416 -3.98 13.74 -13.59
C ALA A 416 -5.28 14.48 -13.84
N TYR A 417 -5.52 14.87 -15.09
CA TYR A 417 -6.77 15.55 -15.45
C TYR A 417 -7.99 14.64 -15.34
N ALA A 418 -7.83 13.35 -15.66
CA ALA A 418 -8.90 12.37 -15.48
C ALA A 418 -9.22 12.17 -13.98
N TYR A 419 -8.20 12.02 -13.14
CA TYR A 419 -8.37 11.92 -11.69
C TYR A 419 -9.04 13.16 -11.12
N GLN A 420 -8.60 14.38 -11.51
CA GLN A 420 -9.20 15.63 -11.07
C GLN A 420 -10.71 15.69 -11.38
N ARG A 421 -11.10 15.31 -12.59
CA ARG A 421 -12.54 15.27 -12.95
C ARG A 421 -13.33 14.28 -12.09
N LEU A 422 -12.79 13.10 -11.84
CA LEU A 422 -13.42 12.05 -11.03
C LEU A 422 -13.57 12.48 -9.57
N ALA A 423 -12.52 13.08 -9.01
CA ALA A 423 -12.46 13.51 -7.61
C ALA A 423 -13.16 14.87 -7.34
N GLY A 424 -13.61 15.56 -8.39
CA GLY A 424 -14.21 16.89 -8.27
C GLY A 424 -13.21 17.96 -7.86
N GLY A 425 -11.93 17.75 -8.15
CA GLY A 425 -10.87 18.72 -7.91
C GLY A 425 -10.99 19.93 -8.83
N THR A 426 -10.42 21.05 -8.39
CA THR A 426 -10.47 22.33 -9.11
C THR A 426 -9.14 23.05 -8.98
N GLY A 427 -8.86 23.94 -9.92
CA GLY A 427 -7.61 24.68 -9.96
C GLY A 427 -6.59 24.10 -10.95
N SER A 428 -5.45 24.80 -11.07
CA SER A 428 -4.39 24.40 -12.01
C SER A 428 -3.64 23.19 -11.48
N LEU A 429 -3.31 22.24 -12.38
CA LEU A 429 -2.43 21.12 -12.09
C LEU A 429 -0.95 21.43 -12.45
N GLU A 430 -0.68 22.59 -13.04
CA GLU A 430 0.65 23.01 -13.48
C GLU A 430 1.47 23.68 -12.37
N VAL A 431 1.10 23.43 -11.11
CA VAL A 431 1.66 24.11 -9.92
C VAL A 431 3.17 23.95 -9.81
N LEU A 432 3.70 22.80 -10.25
CA LEU A 432 5.12 22.45 -10.12
C LEU A 432 5.95 22.78 -11.38
N MET A 433 5.32 23.09 -12.51
CA MET A 433 6.02 23.34 -13.78
C MET A 433 6.88 24.61 -13.78
N ASN A 434 6.54 25.59 -12.97
CA ASN A 434 7.16 26.92 -13.02
C ASN A 434 8.50 27.03 -12.28
N LYS A 435 9.00 25.97 -11.69
CA LYS A 435 10.27 25.98 -10.92
C LYS A 435 11.53 25.70 -11.73
N GLY A 436 11.40 25.17 -12.95
CA GLY A 436 12.55 24.81 -13.81
C GLY A 436 13.09 25.94 -14.70
N SER A 437 12.44 27.10 -14.79
CA SER A 437 12.81 28.15 -15.76
C SER A 437 13.47 29.39 -15.18
N GLY A 438 13.75 29.42 -13.90
CA GLY A 438 14.26 30.63 -13.26
C GLY A 438 15.24 30.39 -12.15
N GLN A 439 16.42 29.93 -12.46
CA GLN A 439 17.69 30.37 -11.89
C GLN A 439 18.84 29.49 -12.40
N LYS A 440 19.60 30.01 -13.32
CA LYS A 440 21.04 29.76 -13.46
C LYS A 440 21.74 31.04 -13.14
#